data_ed7baeb6debffca0b94053f64600d7a4
#
_entry.id   ed7baeb6debffca0b94053f64600d7a4
#
_cell.length_a   1.000
_cell.length_b   1.000
_cell.length_c   1.000
_cell.angle_alpha   90.00
_cell.angle_beta   90.00
_cell.angle_gamma   90.00
#
_symmetry.space_group_name_H-M   'P 1'
#
loop_
_entity.id
_entity.type
_entity.pdbx_description
1 polymer ?
#
loop_
_entity_poly.entity_id
_entity_poly.type
_entity_poly.pdbx_seq_one_letter_code
_entity_poly.pdbx_strand_id
1 'polypeptide(L)'
;SEGRYLKCPGGAPANVAVGVARLAGNSAFIGRVGADPFGRFLHQVLTTEGVDTSHMRLDAHHATSTVVVDLDADGERSFTFLVRPSADLFLTPADLPTFHSQQWLHLCSIALSRQPSRDTALQAMQAMRSAGGYVSFDPNLRPDVWEDPTQIRPCVEAALRLADIAKLSEEELFWLTDSTELDSAMAQLMARFPLRYLFVTQGKDGVRVSTASNQCHVPCRPVSPLDTTGAGDAFVAGLLAALATLDTLPALDDLMPAL
;
A
#
# COMPACT_ATOMS: atom_id res chain seq x y z
N SER A 1 -5.18 -36.30 -9.73
CA SER A 1 -4.14 -35.31 -9.45
C SER A 1 -4.32 -34.85 -8.02
N GLU A 2 -3.31 -35.04 -7.18
CA GLU A 2 -3.33 -34.44 -5.83
C GLU A 2 -3.33 -32.90 -5.99
N GLY A 3 -4.40 -32.26 -5.50
CA GLY A 3 -4.44 -30.78 -5.46
C GLY A 3 -3.36 -30.29 -4.52
N ARG A 4 -2.45 -29.45 -5.03
CA ARG A 4 -1.38 -28.82 -4.25
C ARG A 4 -1.53 -27.32 -4.31
N TYR A 5 -1.36 -26.65 -3.16
CA TYR A 5 -1.25 -25.21 -3.09
C TYR A 5 0.23 -24.79 -2.98
N LEU A 6 0.62 -23.78 -3.74
CA LEU A 6 1.93 -23.18 -3.60
C LEU A 6 1.86 -22.11 -2.48
N LYS A 7 2.76 -22.24 -1.50
CA LYS A 7 2.89 -21.23 -0.45
C LYS A 7 3.71 -20.05 -0.97
N CYS A 8 3.07 -18.89 -1.11
CA CYS A 8 3.70 -17.64 -1.52
C CYS A 8 3.60 -16.60 -0.40
N PRO A 9 4.65 -15.78 -0.18
CA PRO A 9 4.52 -14.59 0.65
C PRO A 9 3.64 -13.57 -0.06
N GLY A 10 2.88 -12.76 0.71
CA GLY A 10 2.00 -11.74 0.16
C GLY A 10 1.72 -10.64 1.17
N GLY A 11 0.86 -9.70 0.77
CA GLY A 11 0.51 -8.51 1.53
C GLY A 11 1.11 -7.26 0.88
N ALA A 12 0.25 -6.36 0.38
CA ALA A 12 0.69 -5.22 -0.42
C ALA A 12 1.77 -4.36 0.28
N PRO A 13 1.65 -3.95 1.56
CA PRO A 13 2.72 -3.20 2.21
C PRO A 13 4.03 -3.99 2.35
N ALA A 14 3.95 -5.30 2.54
CA ALA A 14 5.15 -6.16 2.61
C ALA A 14 5.83 -6.27 1.24
N ASN A 15 5.04 -6.36 0.16
CA ASN A 15 5.56 -6.35 -1.21
C ASN A 15 6.29 -5.03 -1.51
N VAL A 16 5.73 -3.90 -1.07
CA VAL A 16 6.38 -2.58 -1.21
C VAL A 16 7.70 -2.54 -0.43
N ALA A 17 7.72 -3.00 0.83
CA ALA A 17 8.92 -3.01 1.65
C ALA A 17 10.05 -3.86 1.02
N VAL A 18 9.72 -5.05 0.51
CA VAL A 18 10.65 -5.93 -0.22
C VAL A 18 11.14 -5.25 -1.50
N GLY A 19 10.23 -4.63 -2.27
CA GLY A 19 10.59 -3.93 -3.49
C GLY A 19 11.59 -2.79 -3.24
N VAL A 20 11.36 -1.98 -2.19
CA VAL A 20 12.31 -0.92 -1.79
C VAL A 20 13.67 -1.51 -1.38
N ALA A 21 13.70 -2.59 -0.59
CA ALA A 21 14.94 -3.24 -0.19
C ALA A 21 15.73 -3.77 -1.41
N ARG A 22 15.04 -4.41 -2.36
CA ARG A 22 15.65 -4.90 -3.61
C ARG A 22 16.21 -3.78 -4.51
N LEU A 23 15.69 -2.57 -4.37
CA LEU A 23 16.19 -1.36 -5.03
C LEU A 23 17.26 -0.63 -4.19
N ALA A 24 17.86 -1.35 -3.22
CA ALA A 24 18.90 -0.85 -2.32
C ALA A 24 18.45 0.30 -1.39
N GLY A 25 17.15 0.50 -1.21
CA GLY A 25 16.59 1.41 -0.21
C GLY A 25 16.53 0.76 1.18
N ASN A 26 16.64 1.57 2.23
CA ASN A 26 16.39 1.11 3.60
C ASN A 26 14.89 0.98 3.82
N SER A 27 14.40 -0.21 4.16
CA SER A 27 12.99 -0.43 4.46
C SER A 27 12.79 -1.20 5.76
N ALA A 28 11.69 -0.92 6.44
CA ALA A 28 11.25 -1.60 7.63
C ALA A 28 9.77 -1.99 7.51
N PHE A 29 9.37 -3.03 8.21
CA PHE A 29 7.98 -3.47 8.23
C PHE A 29 7.39 -3.36 9.63
N ILE A 30 6.27 -2.64 9.74
CA ILE A 30 5.49 -2.51 10.97
C ILE A 30 4.22 -3.34 10.81
N GLY A 31 4.01 -4.32 11.67
CA GLY A 31 2.81 -5.16 11.57
C GLY A 31 2.78 -6.32 12.55
N ARG A 32 1.71 -7.10 12.48
CA ARG A 32 1.54 -8.33 13.26
C ARG A 32 1.26 -9.51 12.36
N VAL A 33 1.85 -10.64 12.70
CA VAL A 33 1.53 -11.97 12.14
C VAL A 33 1.35 -12.95 13.29
N GLY A 34 0.68 -14.06 13.05
CA GLY A 34 0.51 -15.08 14.08
C GLY A 34 1.84 -15.71 14.50
N ALA A 35 1.93 -16.15 15.76
CA ALA A 35 3.02 -17.01 16.24
C ALA A 35 2.89 -18.45 15.69
N ASP A 36 2.56 -18.58 14.42
CA ASP A 36 2.30 -19.82 13.68
C ASP A 36 3.34 -20.05 12.57
N PRO A 37 3.29 -21.19 11.85
CA PRO A 37 4.25 -21.48 10.77
C PRO A 37 4.22 -20.47 9.62
N PHE A 38 3.06 -19.85 9.32
CA PHE A 38 2.94 -18.85 8.27
C PHE A 38 3.57 -17.51 8.69
N GLY A 39 3.32 -17.07 9.93
CA GLY A 39 3.91 -15.84 10.46
C GLY A 39 5.43 -15.94 10.55
N ARG A 40 5.96 -17.06 11.04
CA ARG A 40 7.43 -17.30 11.04
C ARG A 40 8.02 -17.32 9.63
N PHE A 41 7.29 -17.89 8.65
CA PHE A 41 7.72 -17.88 7.26
C PHE A 41 7.77 -16.44 6.70
N LEU A 42 6.73 -15.63 6.90
CA LEU A 42 6.70 -14.24 6.43
C LEU A 42 7.81 -13.41 7.07
N HIS A 43 8.03 -13.57 8.38
CA HIS A 43 9.13 -12.91 9.08
C HIS A 43 10.49 -13.26 8.48
N GLN A 44 10.72 -14.57 8.23
CA GLN A 44 11.95 -15.03 7.62
C GLN A 44 12.15 -14.49 6.21
N VAL A 45 11.08 -14.46 5.39
CA VAL A 45 11.16 -13.91 4.03
C VAL A 45 11.55 -12.44 4.07
N LEU A 46 10.86 -11.61 4.86
CA LEU A 46 11.17 -10.19 4.94
C LEU A 46 12.62 -9.95 5.41
N THR A 47 13.07 -10.69 6.44
CA THR A 47 14.46 -10.60 6.93
C THR A 47 15.47 -10.99 5.84
N THR A 48 15.20 -12.07 5.08
CA THR A 48 16.07 -12.55 4.01
C THR A 48 16.14 -11.54 2.85
N GLU A 49 15.06 -10.82 2.58
CA GLU A 49 14.99 -9.76 1.56
C GLU A 49 15.60 -8.43 2.03
N GLY A 50 16.15 -8.38 3.25
CA GLY A 50 16.81 -7.19 3.78
C GLY A 50 15.90 -6.15 4.39
N VAL A 51 14.63 -6.48 4.64
CA VAL A 51 13.68 -5.60 5.34
C VAL A 51 13.93 -5.69 6.85
N ASP A 52 14.01 -4.55 7.54
CA ASP A 52 14.04 -4.51 9.01
C ASP A 52 12.69 -4.97 9.58
N THR A 53 12.72 -6.07 10.31
CA THR A 53 11.57 -6.72 10.95
C THR A 53 11.47 -6.45 12.46
N SER A 54 12.23 -5.51 13.00
CA SER A 54 12.25 -5.20 14.44
C SER A 54 10.88 -4.78 14.99
N HIS A 55 10.02 -4.24 14.14
CA HIS A 55 8.65 -3.83 14.44
C HIS A 55 7.58 -4.81 13.92
N MET A 56 7.98 -6.00 13.51
CA MET A 56 7.07 -7.09 13.16
C MET A 56 6.83 -7.98 14.38
N ARG A 57 5.60 -7.99 14.90
CA ARG A 57 5.26 -8.75 16.10
C ARG A 57 4.66 -10.11 15.77
N LEU A 58 5.07 -11.14 16.52
CA LEU A 58 4.42 -12.45 16.50
C LEU A 58 3.29 -12.45 17.54
N ASP A 59 2.05 -12.54 17.08
CA ASP A 59 0.85 -12.58 17.92
C ASP A 59 0.55 -14.01 18.35
N ALA A 60 0.47 -14.24 19.68
CA ALA A 60 0.20 -15.57 20.23
C ALA A 60 -1.29 -15.95 20.21
N HIS A 61 -2.19 -14.98 19.97
CA HIS A 61 -3.63 -15.15 20.11
C HIS A 61 -4.36 -15.17 18.78
N HIS A 62 -3.79 -14.56 17.73
CA HIS A 62 -4.42 -14.45 16.42
C HIS A 62 -3.52 -15.10 15.36
N ALA A 63 -4.15 -15.83 14.44
CA ALA A 63 -3.42 -16.49 13.36
C ALA A 63 -3.02 -15.50 12.25
N THR A 64 -2.01 -15.89 11.49
CA THR A 64 -1.57 -15.15 10.30
C THR A 64 -2.67 -15.09 9.24
N SER A 65 -2.85 -13.93 8.63
CA SER A 65 -3.73 -13.77 7.46
C SER A 65 -3.30 -14.74 6.36
N THR A 66 -4.25 -15.53 5.90
CA THR A 66 -4.03 -16.54 4.86
C THR A 66 -5.10 -16.39 3.80
N VAL A 67 -4.67 -16.30 2.55
CA VAL A 67 -5.53 -16.09 1.38
C VAL A 67 -5.27 -17.19 0.38
N VAL A 68 -6.34 -17.85 -0.10
CA VAL A 68 -6.28 -18.73 -1.26
C VAL A 68 -6.56 -17.89 -2.50
N VAL A 69 -5.66 -17.94 -3.46
CA VAL A 69 -5.84 -17.34 -4.77
C VAL A 69 -6.20 -18.44 -5.74
N ASP A 70 -7.36 -18.32 -6.36
CA ASP A 70 -7.82 -19.22 -7.42
C ASP A 70 -7.82 -18.48 -8.75
N LEU A 71 -7.45 -19.18 -9.81
CA LEU A 71 -7.45 -18.67 -11.18
C LEU A 71 -8.56 -19.40 -11.94
N ASP A 72 -9.47 -18.66 -12.52
CA ASP A 72 -10.46 -19.26 -13.41
C ASP A 72 -9.88 -19.61 -14.81
N ALA A 73 -10.72 -20.13 -15.69
CA ALA A 73 -10.31 -20.53 -17.03
C ALA A 73 -9.84 -19.35 -17.91
N ASP A 74 -10.26 -18.13 -17.60
CA ASP A 74 -9.91 -16.90 -18.30
C ASP A 74 -8.70 -16.19 -17.69
N GLY A 75 -8.16 -16.77 -16.58
CA GLY A 75 -7.01 -16.21 -15.84
C GLY A 75 -7.39 -15.11 -14.85
N GLU A 76 -8.70 -14.89 -14.63
CA GLU A 76 -9.19 -13.97 -13.62
C GLU A 76 -8.99 -14.55 -12.23
N ARG A 77 -8.66 -13.69 -11.26
CA ARG A 77 -8.32 -14.09 -9.90
C ARG A 77 -9.46 -13.87 -8.94
N SER A 78 -9.72 -14.89 -8.13
CA SER A 78 -10.55 -14.78 -6.94
C SER A 78 -9.69 -14.95 -5.68
N PHE A 79 -10.07 -14.21 -4.63
CA PHE A 79 -9.36 -14.22 -3.35
C PHE A 79 -10.30 -14.72 -2.26
N THR A 80 -9.93 -15.82 -1.61
CA THR A 80 -10.66 -16.35 -0.45
C THR A 80 -9.81 -16.18 0.79
N PHE A 81 -10.24 -15.30 1.68
CA PHE A 81 -9.59 -15.09 2.97
C PHE A 81 -10.03 -16.17 3.95
N LEU A 82 -9.10 -17.02 4.40
CA LEU A 82 -9.39 -18.16 5.26
C LEU A 82 -9.43 -17.81 6.74
N VAL A 83 -8.68 -16.80 7.16
CA VAL A 83 -8.53 -16.43 8.57
C VAL A 83 -9.06 -15.00 8.77
N ARG A 84 -10.07 -14.89 9.64
CA ARG A 84 -10.65 -13.61 10.04
C ARG A 84 -11.27 -13.69 11.44
N PRO A 85 -10.98 -12.74 12.33
CA PRO A 85 -9.94 -11.72 12.20
C PRO A 85 -8.53 -12.33 12.31
N SER A 86 -7.60 -11.79 11.54
CA SER A 86 -6.19 -12.21 11.53
C SER A 86 -5.31 -11.23 12.30
N ALA A 87 -4.09 -11.64 12.64
CA ALA A 87 -3.17 -10.91 13.51
C ALA A 87 -2.88 -9.46 13.07
N ASP A 88 -2.82 -9.21 11.76
CA ASP A 88 -2.59 -7.90 11.15
C ASP A 88 -3.63 -6.84 11.54
N LEU A 89 -4.83 -7.27 11.91
CA LEU A 89 -5.93 -6.38 12.33
C LEU A 89 -5.85 -5.95 13.81
N PHE A 90 -4.86 -6.44 14.55
CA PHE A 90 -4.66 -6.16 15.98
C PHE A 90 -3.43 -5.30 16.26
N LEU A 91 -2.96 -4.54 15.27
CA LEU A 91 -1.89 -3.56 15.47
C LEU A 91 -2.32 -2.54 16.54
N THR A 92 -1.42 -2.24 17.47
CA THR A 92 -1.65 -1.30 18.58
C THR A 92 -0.59 -0.21 18.60
N PRO A 93 -0.81 0.94 19.27
CA PRO A 93 0.19 1.99 19.37
C PRO A 93 1.53 1.54 19.97
N ALA A 94 1.53 0.48 20.80
CA ALA A 94 2.75 -0.09 21.38
C ALA A 94 3.64 -0.82 20.34
N ASP A 95 3.12 -1.09 19.16
CA ASP A 95 3.88 -1.72 18.06
C ASP A 95 4.58 -0.69 17.16
N LEU A 96 4.22 0.59 17.31
CA LEU A 96 4.77 1.65 16.46
C LEU A 96 6.19 2.03 16.89
N PRO A 97 7.09 2.28 15.92
CA PRO A 97 8.40 2.86 16.20
C PRO A 97 8.30 4.35 16.56
N THR A 98 9.41 4.91 17.01
CA THR A 98 9.61 6.36 16.94
C THR A 98 9.88 6.74 15.49
N PHE A 99 9.09 7.65 14.96
CA PHE A 99 9.28 8.18 13.60
C PHE A 99 10.23 9.37 13.60
N HIS A 100 10.92 9.57 12.48
CA HIS A 100 11.90 10.64 12.28
C HIS A 100 11.62 11.40 10.97
N SER A 101 12.18 12.58 10.82
CA SER A 101 12.17 13.33 9.56
C SER A 101 12.87 12.55 8.44
N GLN A 102 12.52 12.84 7.20
CA GLN A 102 13.05 12.17 5.99
C GLN A 102 12.66 10.69 5.85
N GLN A 103 11.82 10.17 6.72
CA GLN A 103 11.25 8.84 6.57
C GLN A 103 9.93 8.89 5.78
N TRP A 104 9.61 7.76 5.16
CA TRP A 104 8.35 7.51 4.49
C TRP A 104 7.57 6.43 5.24
N LEU A 105 6.32 6.71 5.55
CA LEU A 105 5.37 5.71 6.00
C LEU A 105 4.43 5.36 4.85
N HIS A 106 4.42 4.11 4.43
CA HIS A 106 3.48 3.60 3.43
C HIS A 106 2.48 2.65 4.05
N LEU A 107 1.21 2.78 3.68
CA LEU A 107 0.15 1.86 4.11
C LEU A 107 -0.96 1.72 3.06
N CYS A 108 -1.73 0.63 3.19
CA CYS A 108 -2.92 0.34 2.40
C CYS A 108 -4.18 0.31 3.27
N SER A 109 -5.36 0.36 2.64
CA SER A 109 -6.64 0.48 3.36
C SER A 109 -6.99 -0.73 4.23
N ILE A 110 -6.38 -1.89 4.00
CA ILE A 110 -6.63 -3.07 4.83
C ILE A 110 -6.31 -2.82 6.32
N ALA A 111 -5.29 -2.01 6.60
CA ALA A 111 -4.95 -1.60 7.97
C ALA A 111 -6.05 -0.78 8.65
N LEU A 112 -6.95 -0.19 7.86
CA LEU A 112 -8.07 0.63 8.33
C LEU A 112 -9.37 -0.16 8.46
N SER A 113 -9.40 -1.44 8.06
CA SER A 113 -10.65 -2.21 7.95
C SER A 113 -11.28 -2.55 9.30
N ARG A 114 -10.48 -2.60 10.38
CA ARG A 114 -10.93 -3.00 11.72
C ARG A 114 -10.16 -2.30 12.83
N GLN A 115 -10.82 -2.14 13.99
CA GLN A 115 -10.17 -1.77 15.24
C GLN A 115 -9.41 -2.96 15.87
N PRO A 116 -8.30 -2.73 16.57
CA PRO A 116 -7.64 -1.45 16.87
C PRO A 116 -6.67 -0.96 15.78
N SER A 117 -6.44 -1.75 14.73
CA SER A 117 -5.48 -1.44 13.66
C SER A 117 -5.80 -0.10 12.97
N ARG A 118 -7.09 0.21 12.74
CA ARG A 118 -7.54 1.46 12.12
C ARG A 118 -7.00 2.70 12.86
N ASP A 119 -7.28 2.81 14.14
CA ASP A 119 -6.86 3.98 14.93
C ASP A 119 -5.35 4.04 15.04
N THR A 120 -4.70 2.88 15.19
CA THR A 120 -3.24 2.80 15.24
C THR A 120 -2.60 3.23 13.92
N ALA A 121 -3.15 2.83 12.78
CA ALA A 121 -2.66 3.23 11.46
C ALA A 121 -2.80 4.75 11.25
N LEU A 122 -3.96 5.33 11.58
CA LEU A 122 -4.17 6.78 11.50
C LEU A 122 -3.25 7.54 12.47
N GLN A 123 -3.04 7.02 13.67
CA GLN A 123 -2.08 7.58 14.62
C GLN A 123 -0.64 7.52 14.09
N ALA A 124 -0.25 6.43 13.44
CA ALA A 124 1.07 6.30 12.81
C ALA A 124 1.27 7.35 11.71
N MET A 125 0.27 7.56 10.85
CA MET A 125 0.33 8.61 9.81
C MET A 125 0.50 10.00 10.44
N GLN A 126 -0.24 10.30 11.49
CA GLN A 126 -0.14 11.59 12.19
C GLN A 126 1.21 11.76 12.88
N ALA A 127 1.73 10.71 13.51
CA ALA A 127 3.04 10.72 14.16
C ALA A 127 4.18 10.90 13.15
N MET A 128 4.12 10.25 11.99
CA MET A 128 5.09 10.42 10.90
C MET A 128 5.13 11.88 10.42
N ARG A 129 3.97 12.48 10.14
CA ARG A 129 3.88 13.89 9.74
C ARG A 129 4.41 14.83 10.83
N SER A 130 4.07 14.57 12.10
CA SER A 130 4.55 15.38 13.23
C SER A 130 6.06 15.31 13.43
N ALA A 131 6.67 14.19 13.03
CA ALA A 131 8.13 14.00 13.02
C ALA A 131 8.83 14.66 11.82
N GLY A 132 8.08 15.26 10.88
CA GLY A 132 8.62 15.86 9.65
C GLY A 132 8.92 14.87 8.54
N GLY A 133 8.40 13.64 8.65
CA GLY A 133 8.44 12.64 7.58
C GLY A 133 7.24 12.75 6.63
N TYR A 134 7.17 11.83 5.69
CA TYR A 134 6.16 11.80 4.63
C TYR A 134 5.27 10.56 4.71
N VAL A 135 4.06 10.69 4.22
CA VAL A 135 3.06 9.61 4.20
C VAL A 135 2.66 9.28 2.76
N SER A 136 2.81 8.02 2.38
CA SER A 136 2.33 7.42 1.13
C SER A 136 1.13 6.53 1.41
N PHE A 137 0.06 6.69 0.67
CA PHE A 137 -1.15 5.90 0.82
C PHE A 137 -1.61 5.31 -0.52
N ASP A 138 -1.79 3.99 -0.54
CA ASP A 138 -2.44 3.25 -1.64
C ASP A 138 -3.70 2.61 -1.05
N PRO A 139 -4.92 3.07 -1.37
CA PRO A 139 -6.14 2.43 -0.89
C PRO A 139 -6.14 0.93 -1.13
N ASN A 140 -5.76 0.49 -2.33
CA ASN A 140 -5.70 -0.93 -2.70
C ASN A 140 -6.94 -1.66 -2.18
N LEU A 141 -8.11 -1.19 -2.59
CA LEU A 141 -9.41 -1.54 -2.03
C LEU A 141 -9.69 -3.03 -2.15
N ARG A 142 -10.10 -3.61 -1.04
CA ARG A 142 -10.57 -4.99 -0.93
C ARG A 142 -11.85 -4.99 -0.09
N PRO A 143 -13.03 -4.69 -0.68
CA PRO A 143 -14.28 -4.58 0.08
C PRO A 143 -14.58 -5.80 0.96
N ASP A 144 -14.23 -6.99 0.50
CA ASP A 144 -14.47 -8.26 1.20
C ASP A 144 -13.73 -8.39 2.53
N VAL A 145 -12.73 -7.53 2.79
CA VAL A 145 -12.01 -7.56 4.08
C VAL A 145 -12.65 -6.69 5.16
N TRP A 146 -13.61 -5.85 4.80
CA TRP A 146 -14.25 -4.93 5.74
C TRP A 146 -15.45 -5.58 6.42
N GLU A 147 -15.55 -5.46 7.75
CA GLU A 147 -16.74 -5.89 8.48
C GLU A 147 -17.97 -5.05 8.13
N ASP A 148 -17.76 -3.77 7.91
CA ASP A 148 -18.80 -2.80 7.54
C ASP A 148 -18.32 -2.03 6.29
N PRO A 149 -18.81 -2.39 5.10
CA PRO A 149 -18.45 -1.72 3.86
C PRO A 149 -18.76 -0.22 3.83
N THR A 150 -19.69 0.26 4.65
CA THR A 150 -20.03 1.69 4.74
C THR A 150 -18.89 2.52 5.33
N GLN A 151 -17.97 1.88 6.05
CA GLN A 151 -16.79 2.50 6.64
C GLN A 151 -15.63 2.67 5.65
N ILE A 152 -15.66 2.04 4.48
CA ILE A 152 -14.55 2.09 3.51
C ILE A 152 -14.25 3.55 3.13
N ARG A 153 -15.23 4.25 2.56
CA ARG A 153 -15.05 5.62 2.08
C ARG A 153 -14.62 6.58 3.21
N PRO A 154 -15.30 6.65 4.37
CA PRO A 154 -14.86 7.51 5.46
C PRO A 154 -13.42 7.25 5.93
N CYS A 155 -13.01 5.98 6.03
CA CYS A 155 -11.67 5.62 6.47
C CYS A 155 -10.60 5.96 5.43
N VAL A 156 -10.87 5.69 4.15
CA VAL A 156 -9.98 6.06 3.04
C VAL A 156 -9.81 7.58 2.97
N GLU A 157 -10.89 8.35 3.09
CA GLU A 157 -10.84 9.81 3.11
C GLU A 157 -10.09 10.34 4.34
N ALA A 158 -10.21 9.68 5.50
CA ALA A 158 -9.43 10.05 6.69
C ALA A 158 -7.92 9.86 6.46
N ALA A 159 -7.52 8.76 5.80
CA ALA A 159 -6.13 8.51 5.43
C ALA A 159 -5.63 9.51 4.37
N LEU A 160 -6.42 9.81 3.34
CA LEU A 160 -6.08 10.80 2.31
C LEU A 160 -5.84 12.21 2.89
N ARG A 161 -6.52 12.59 3.98
CA ARG A 161 -6.26 13.86 4.68
C ARG A 161 -4.90 13.90 5.37
N LEU A 162 -4.29 12.74 5.61
CA LEU A 162 -2.98 12.60 6.25
C LEU A 162 -1.87 12.23 5.28
N ALA A 163 -2.20 11.91 4.04
CA ALA A 163 -1.23 11.52 3.02
C ALA A 163 -0.57 12.72 2.35
N ASP A 164 0.72 12.61 2.05
CA ASP A 164 1.46 13.54 1.18
C ASP A 164 1.36 13.09 -0.28
N ILE A 165 1.42 11.77 -0.51
CA ILE A 165 1.18 11.19 -1.82
C ILE A 165 0.13 10.09 -1.75
N ALA A 166 -0.67 9.97 -2.81
CA ALA A 166 -1.59 8.87 -2.97
C ALA A 166 -1.39 8.19 -4.33
N LYS A 167 -1.45 6.87 -4.35
CA LYS A 167 -1.56 6.09 -5.59
C LYS A 167 -2.91 5.39 -5.60
N LEU A 168 -3.63 5.53 -6.68
CA LEU A 168 -4.92 4.87 -6.91
C LEU A 168 -4.92 4.14 -8.26
N SER A 169 -5.78 3.13 -8.40
CA SER A 169 -6.20 2.72 -9.73
C SER A 169 -7.25 3.69 -10.27
N GLU A 170 -7.53 3.61 -11.58
CA GLU A 170 -8.56 4.43 -12.21
C GLU A 170 -9.95 4.14 -11.62
N GLU A 171 -10.24 2.86 -11.33
CA GLU A 171 -11.49 2.42 -10.71
C GLU A 171 -11.64 2.98 -9.28
N GLU A 172 -10.56 2.98 -8.50
CA GLU A 172 -10.57 3.54 -7.14
C GLU A 172 -10.79 5.05 -7.16
N LEU A 173 -10.18 5.74 -8.11
CA LEU A 173 -10.37 7.17 -8.29
C LEU A 173 -11.83 7.49 -8.63
N PHE A 174 -12.41 6.79 -9.60
CA PHE A 174 -13.81 6.98 -9.99
C PHE A 174 -14.77 6.66 -8.87
N TRP A 175 -14.50 5.59 -8.12
CA TRP A 175 -15.29 5.26 -6.94
C TRP A 175 -15.22 6.34 -5.85
N LEU A 176 -14.05 6.96 -5.62
CA LEU A 176 -13.88 8.01 -4.61
C LEU A 176 -14.52 9.35 -4.99
N THR A 177 -14.61 9.64 -6.28
CA THR A 177 -15.07 10.94 -6.78
C THR A 177 -16.46 10.90 -7.35
N ASP A 178 -17.04 9.69 -7.51
CA ASP A 178 -18.31 9.46 -8.21
C ASP A 178 -18.30 10.05 -9.63
N SER A 179 -17.13 10.14 -10.27
CA SER A 179 -16.88 10.67 -11.61
C SER A 179 -16.45 9.55 -12.55
N THR A 180 -16.68 9.73 -13.84
CA THR A 180 -16.24 8.83 -14.91
C THR A 180 -15.19 9.47 -15.84
N GLU A 181 -14.87 10.74 -15.60
CA GLU A 181 -13.89 11.50 -16.37
C GLU A 181 -12.60 11.67 -15.58
N LEU A 182 -11.49 11.12 -16.08
CA LEU A 182 -10.23 11.01 -15.38
C LEU A 182 -9.68 12.36 -14.89
N ASP A 183 -9.56 13.33 -15.78
CA ASP A 183 -8.99 14.65 -15.44
C ASP A 183 -9.85 15.39 -14.42
N SER A 184 -11.16 15.31 -14.55
CA SER A 184 -12.10 15.88 -13.58
C SER A 184 -12.00 15.19 -12.23
N ALA A 185 -11.93 13.85 -12.20
CA ALA A 185 -11.81 13.07 -10.98
C ALA A 185 -10.49 13.37 -10.24
N MET A 186 -9.38 13.43 -10.97
CA MET A 186 -8.09 13.81 -10.41
C MET A 186 -8.11 15.21 -9.82
N ALA A 187 -8.67 16.19 -10.55
CA ALA A 187 -8.79 17.57 -10.04
C ALA A 187 -9.67 17.66 -8.80
N GLN A 188 -10.79 16.93 -8.74
CA GLN A 188 -11.66 16.86 -7.58
C GLN A 188 -10.92 16.28 -6.35
N LEU A 189 -10.16 15.20 -6.53
CA LEU A 189 -9.43 14.58 -5.43
C LEU A 189 -8.33 15.50 -4.91
N MET A 190 -7.56 16.13 -5.80
CA MET A 190 -6.53 17.09 -5.43
C MET A 190 -7.09 18.33 -4.73
N ALA A 191 -8.30 18.78 -5.09
CA ALA A 191 -8.96 19.90 -4.42
C ALA A 191 -9.50 19.54 -3.03
N ARG A 192 -9.84 18.26 -2.78
CA ARG A 192 -10.44 17.78 -1.53
C ARG A 192 -9.39 17.42 -0.47
N PHE A 193 -8.19 17.00 -0.87
CA PHE A 193 -7.17 16.46 0.01
C PHE A 193 -5.82 17.17 -0.15
N PRO A 194 -5.02 17.32 0.92
CA PRO A 194 -3.76 18.08 0.91
C PRO A 194 -2.60 17.27 0.28
N LEU A 195 -2.88 16.55 -0.79
CA LEU A 195 -1.88 15.75 -1.48
C LEU A 195 -0.89 16.65 -2.22
N ARG A 196 0.39 16.29 -2.16
CA ARG A 196 1.42 16.86 -3.03
C ARG A 196 1.42 16.21 -4.40
N TYR A 197 1.23 14.87 -4.44
CA TYR A 197 1.11 14.11 -5.67
C TYR A 197 -0.03 13.10 -5.58
N LEU A 198 -0.74 12.98 -6.69
CA LEU A 198 -1.69 11.92 -6.96
C LEU A 198 -1.19 11.13 -8.16
N PHE A 199 -0.97 9.83 -7.98
CA PHE A 199 -0.63 8.87 -9.04
C PHE A 199 -1.86 8.03 -9.35
N VAL A 200 -2.27 7.99 -10.60
CA VAL A 200 -3.39 7.14 -11.06
C VAL A 200 -2.86 6.17 -12.10
N THR A 201 -2.79 4.89 -11.71
CA THR A 201 -2.28 3.83 -12.57
C THR A 201 -3.37 3.34 -13.52
N GLN A 202 -3.02 3.19 -14.80
CA GLN A 202 -3.89 2.78 -15.91
C GLN A 202 -3.41 1.49 -16.58
N GLY A 203 -2.78 0.59 -15.80
CA GLY A 203 -2.25 -0.68 -16.29
C GLY A 203 -1.24 -0.47 -17.43
N LYS A 204 -1.51 -1.06 -18.59
CA LYS A 204 -0.65 -0.95 -19.79
C LYS A 204 -0.52 0.47 -20.34
N ASP A 205 -1.46 1.35 -20.03
CA ASP A 205 -1.48 2.72 -20.52
C ASP A 205 -0.60 3.66 -19.67
N GLY A 206 -0.01 3.15 -18.57
CA GLY A 206 0.95 3.88 -17.77
C GLY A 206 0.35 4.52 -16.52
N VAL A 207 0.81 5.72 -16.18
CA VAL A 207 0.38 6.44 -14.97
C VAL A 207 0.11 7.91 -15.29
N ARG A 208 -0.99 8.44 -14.75
CA ARG A 208 -1.27 9.87 -14.71
C ARG A 208 -0.80 10.42 -13.36
N VAL A 209 -0.11 11.53 -13.39
CA VAL A 209 0.40 12.20 -12.19
C VAL A 209 -0.19 13.60 -12.11
N SER A 210 -0.69 13.97 -10.94
CA SER A 210 -1.22 15.31 -10.67
C SER A 210 -0.58 15.92 -9.44
N THR A 211 -0.33 17.21 -9.53
CA THR A 211 -0.03 18.11 -8.42
C THR A 211 -1.12 19.18 -8.32
N ALA A 212 -1.00 20.12 -7.39
CA ALA A 212 -1.94 21.24 -7.28
C ALA A 212 -1.97 22.13 -8.55
N SER A 213 -0.90 22.16 -9.36
CA SER A 213 -0.75 23.07 -10.49
C SER A 213 -0.58 22.38 -11.85
N ASN A 214 -0.10 21.15 -11.88
CA ASN A 214 0.30 20.48 -13.11
C ASN A 214 -0.21 19.03 -13.15
N GLN A 215 -0.41 18.53 -14.36
CA GLN A 215 -0.66 17.12 -14.64
C GLN A 215 0.23 16.63 -15.77
N CYS A 216 0.63 15.37 -15.70
CA CYS A 216 1.37 14.72 -16.78
C CYS A 216 0.94 13.26 -16.93
N HIS A 217 1.31 12.66 -18.04
CA HIS A 217 1.15 11.24 -18.32
C HIS A 217 2.52 10.63 -18.59
N VAL A 218 2.81 9.54 -17.89
CA VAL A 218 4.01 8.73 -18.08
C VAL A 218 3.58 7.40 -18.67
N PRO A 219 3.92 7.11 -19.94
CA PRO A 219 3.50 5.88 -20.60
C PRO A 219 4.23 4.66 -20.01
N CYS A 220 3.54 3.53 -19.97
CA CYS A 220 4.16 2.27 -19.58
C CYS A 220 5.15 1.80 -20.66
N ARG A 221 6.30 1.23 -20.23
CA ARG A 221 7.15 0.50 -21.15
C ARG A 221 6.47 -0.80 -21.56
N PRO A 222 6.38 -1.13 -22.85
CA PRO A 222 5.77 -2.38 -23.30
C PRO A 222 6.48 -3.59 -22.69
N VAL A 223 5.73 -4.43 -22.02
CA VAL A 223 6.18 -5.70 -21.47
C VAL A 223 5.14 -6.79 -21.77
N SER A 224 5.55 -8.04 -21.84
CA SER A 224 4.63 -9.19 -21.88
C SER A 224 4.49 -9.73 -20.48
N PRO A 225 3.41 -9.40 -19.76
CA PRO A 225 3.27 -9.82 -18.38
C PRO A 225 2.99 -11.34 -18.31
N LEU A 226 3.67 -12.02 -17.42
CA LEU A 226 3.32 -13.40 -17.03
C LEU A 226 2.26 -13.40 -15.93
N ASP A 227 2.37 -12.43 -15.03
CA ASP A 227 1.51 -12.24 -13.87
C ASP A 227 1.54 -10.76 -13.47
N THR A 228 0.38 -10.14 -13.32
CA THR A 228 0.25 -8.72 -12.93
C THR A 228 0.05 -8.54 -11.42
N THR A 229 0.07 -9.63 -10.62
CA THR A 229 -0.04 -9.54 -9.16
C THR A 229 1.11 -8.71 -8.59
N GLY A 230 0.77 -7.71 -7.78
CA GLY A 230 1.77 -6.83 -7.16
C GLY A 230 2.37 -5.78 -8.11
N ALA A 231 1.85 -5.60 -9.33
CA ALA A 231 2.34 -4.54 -10.22
C ALA A 231 2.17 -3.15 -9.60
N GLY A 232 1.03 -2.90 -8.93
CA GLY A 232 0.80 -1.68 -8.16
C GLY A 232 1.79 -1.52 -7.01
N ASP A 233 2.05 -2.60 -6.27
CA ASP A 233 3.00 -2.60 -5.17
C ASP A 233 4.43 -2.33 -5.67
N ALA A 234 4.81 -2.93 -6.83
CA ALA A 234 6.11 -2.72 -7.47
C ALA A 234 6.27 -1.27 -7.94
N PHE A 235 5.22 -0.66 -8.51
CA PHE A 235 5.22 0.76 -8.87
C PHE A 235 5.46 1.63 -7.63
N VAL A 236 4.72 1.40 -6.54
CA VAL A 236 4.91 2.15 -5.30
C VAL A 236 6.31 1.95 -4.72
N ALA A 237 6.84 0.73 -4.75
CA ALA A 237 8.19 0.45 -4.28
C ALA A 237 9.26 1.23 -5.07
N GLY A 238 9.17 1.24 -6.41
CA GLY A 238 10.05 2.02 -7.27
C GLY A 238 9.97 3.52 -6.99
N LEU A 239 8.73 4.04 -6.88
CA LEU A 239 8.46 5.43 -6.55
C LEU A 239 9.08 5.82 -5.19
N LEU A 240 8.83 5.03 -4.14
CA LEU A 240 9.34 5.33 -2.80
C LEU A 240 10.86 5.19 -2.71
N ALA A 241 11.45 4.19 -3.39
CA ALA A 241 12.90 4.05 -3.47
C ALA A 241 13.55 5.28 -4.12
N ALA A 242 12.96 5.80 -5.20
CA ALA A 242 13.44 7.02 -5.85
C ALA A 242 13.25 8.26 -4.96
N LEU A 243 12.06 8.46 -4.39
CA LEU A 243 11.76 9.62 -3.54
C LEU A 243 12.59 9.65 -2.25
N ALA A 244 12.91 8.48 -1.68
CA ALA A 244 13.74 8.39 -0.46
C ALA A 244 15.20 8.83 -0.66
N THR A 245 15.65 9.00 -1.90
CA THR A 245 16.98 9.57 -2.20
C THR A 245 17.00 11.08 -2.20
N LEU A 246 15.84 11.74 -2.10
CA LEU A 246 15.69 13.17 -2.20
C LEU A 246 15.49 13.79 -0.81
N ASP A 247 16.15 14.92 -0.56
CA ASP A 247 16.01 15.65 0.72
C ASP A 247 14.62 16.27 0.89
N THR A 248 13.97 16.61 -0.21
CA THR A 248 12.62 17.21 -0.24
C THR A 248 11.84 16.68 -1.43
N LEU A 249 10.52 16.68 -1.32
CA LEU A 249 9.67 16.36 -2.48
C LEU A 249 9.84 17.42 -3.58
N PRO A 250 10.30 17.05 -4.78
CA PRO A 250 10.58 17.97 -5.87
C PRO A 250 9.30 18.56 -6.47
N ALA A 251 9.43 19.52 -7.38
CA ALA A 251 8.34 19.86 -8.29
C ALA A 251 8.08 18.73 -9.30
N LEU A 252 6.90 18.72 -9.93
CA LEU A 252 6.53 17.64 -10.87
C LEU A 252 7.53 17.51 -12.03
N ASP A 253 7.98 18.63 -12.58
CA ASP A 253 8.92 18.64 -13.70
C ASP A 253 10.28 18.02 -13.33
N ASP A 254 10.69 18.15 -12.06
CA ASP A 254 11.91 17.56 -11.53
C ASP A 254 11.74 16.07 -11.18
N LEU A 255 10.49 15.63 -10.95
CA LEU A 255 10.16 14.23 -10.67
C LEU A 255 10.12 13.37 -11.95
N MET A 256 9.78 13.97 -13.10
CA MET A 256 9.60 13.25 -14.37
C MET A 256 10.75 12.32 -14.78
N PRO A 257 12.04 12.68 -14.59
CA PRO A 257 13.14 11.78 -14.92
C PRO A 257 13.20 10.52 -14.03
N ALA A 258 12.54 10.51 -12.87
CA ALA A 258 12.54 9.41 -11.92
C ALA A 258 11.33 8.46 -12.09
N LEU A 259 10.34 8.84 -12.89
CA LEU A 259 9.16 8.05 -13.23
C LEU A 259 9.34 7.32 -14.58
#